data_f57f4c0d5227c6d718ebd6089ddfd507
#
_entry.id   f57f4c0d5227c6d718ebd6089ddfd507
#
_cell.length_a   1.000
_cell.length_b   1.000
_cell.length_c   1.000
_cell.angle_alpha   90.00
_cell.angle_beta   90.00
_cell.angle_gamma   90.00
#
_symmetry.space_group_name_H-M   'P 1'
#
loop_
_entity.id
_entity.type
_entity.pdbx_description
1 polymer ?
#
loop_
_entity_poly.entity_id
_entity_poly.type
_entity_poly.pdbx_seq_one_letter_code
_entity_poly.pdbx_strand_id
1 'polypeptide(L)'
;LETSLFAEKYLLRFKQPLDHSHPEKGSFSQRVIVAHVGYDRPTLMVTEGYGAARSLNPGYYEELSKLFNTNIIAVEHRYFLESTPKPKDWKYLTAWNSARDLHAIREAFRSIYPGKWIATGISKGGQTAMLYRTYFPDDIDITVPYVAPLCRSVEDGRHEPFLRTVAMPDDRQKVEDFQMEVLKRKAALLPHFKKYCSVRKLQFRAPVEDIYDYTVLEYSFSLWQWGIPVSRIPSVSASDKELFDHLVAISAPSYFVKEGSNTSFFVQAARELGYYGYDIRPFREYLSIGTSKDYLRRLMIPEELADMEFDE
;
A
#
# COMPACT_ATOMS: atom_id res chain seq x y z
N LEU A 1 -8.84 25.65 -2.68
CA LEU A 1 -8.41 25.13 -1.38
C LEU A 1 -7.50 26.13 -0.67
N GLU A 2 -7.47 26.06 0.67
CA GLU A 2 -6.50 26.80 1.46
C GLU A 2 -5.09 26.26 1.26
N THR A 3 -4.10 27.14 1.27
CA THR A 3 -2.68 26.80 1.22
C THR A 3 -1.84 27.85 1.94
N SER A 4 -0.81 27.41 2.62
CA SER A 4 0.20 28.27 3.27
C SER A 4 1.54 28.29 2.53
N LEU A 5 1.69 27.47 1.46
CA LEU A 5 2.97 27.21 0.80
C LEU A 5 2.98 27.51 -0.71
N PHE A 6 1.81 27.64 -1.32
CA PHE A 6 1.66 27.83 -2.77
C PHE A 6 0.87 29.12 -3.07
N ALA A 7 1.01 29.67 -4.25
CA ALA A 7 0.23 30.82 -4.67
C ALA A 7 -1.27 30.52 -4.71
N GLU A 8 -1.60 29.34 -5.24
CA GLU A 8 -2.98 28.88 -5.39
C GLU A 8 -3.04 27.35 -5.23
N LYS A 9 -4.19 26.83 -4.81
CA LYS A 9 -4.43 25.40 -4.68
C LYS A 9 -5.85 25.05 -5.08
N TYR A 10 -5.99 24.01 -5.90
CA TYR A 10 -7.26 23.61 -6.49
C TYR A 10 -7.55 22.13 -6.23
N LEU A 11 -8.84 21.82 -6.06
CA LEU A 11 -9.39 20.48 -6.12
C LEU A 11 -10.15 20.33 -7.43
N LEU A 12 -9.71 19.43 -8.28
CA LEU A 12 -10.32 19.14 -9.56
C LEU A 12 -10.99 17.78 -9.55
N ARG A 13 -12.04 17.63 -10.37
CA ARG A 13 -12.73 16.39 -10.69
C ARG A 13 -12.47 16.09 -12.15
N PHE A 14 -11.55 15.17 -12.40
CA PHE A 14 -11.16 14.80 -13.75
C PHE A 14 -12.01 13.60 -14.21
N LYS A 15 -12.69 13.72 -15.35
CA LYS A 15 -13.49 12.63 -15.90
C LYS A 15 -12.58 11.64 -16.61
N GLN A 16 -12.51 10.40 -16.11
CA GLN A 16 -11.71 9.31 -16.67
C GLN A 16 -12.60 8.20 -17.20
N PRO A 17 -12.26 7.54 -18.31
CA PRO A 17 -12.90 6.30 -18.73
C PRO A 17 -12.71 5.20 -17.69
N LEU A 18 -13.69 4.31 -17.53
CA LEU A 18 -13.50 3.06 -16.80
C LEU A 18 -12.41 2.22 -17.45
N ASP A 19 -12.50 2.09 -18.77
CA ASP A 19 -11.56 1.39 -19.64
C ASP A 19 -11.04 2.35 -20.71
N HIS A 20 -9.78 2.66 -20.67
CA HIS A 20 -9.17 3.56 -21.65
C HIS A 20 -9.08 2.96 -23.06
N SER A 21 -9.17 1.63 -23.20
CA SER A 21 -9.22 0.95 -24.48
C SER A 21 -10.65 0.94 -25.07
N HIS A 22 -11.67 1.11 -24.22
CA HIS A 22 -13.08 1.11 -24.56
C HIS A 22 -13.84 2.21 -23.80
N PRO A 23 -13.64 3.49 -24.16
CA PRO A 23 -14.19 4.63 -23.40
C PRO A 23 -15.74 4.65 -23.35
N GLU A 24 -16.38 3.98 -24.28
CA GLU A 24 -17.84 3.86 -24.34
C GLU A 24 -18.44 3.04 -23.19
N LYS A 25 -17.63 2.24 -22.47
CA LYS A 25 -18.07 1.43 -21.32
C LYS A 25 -18.40 2.24 -20.07
N GLY A 26 -18.17 3.55 -20.09
CA GLY A 26 -18.50 4.44 -19.01
C GLY A 26 -17.30 5.20 -18.44
N SER A 27 -17.56 6.01 -17.44
CA SER A 27 -16.55 6.89 -16.85
C SER A 27 -16.76 7.05 -15.34
N PHE A 28 -15.71 7.51 -14.67
CA PHE A 28 -15.76 7.90 -13.26
C PHE A 28 -15.09 9.28 -13.06
N SER A 29 -15.27 9.84 -11.88
CA SER A 29 -14.65 11.11 -11.49
C SER A 29 -13.40 10.83 -10.67
N GLN A 30 -12.23 11.24 -11.16
CA GLN A 30 -10.96 11.12 -10.46
C GLN A 30 -10.61 12.43 -9.74
N ARG A 31 -10.20 12.34 -8.49
CA ARG A 31 -9.77 13.50 -7.70
C ARG A 31 -8.32 13.85 -8.03
N VAL A 32 -8.09 15.12 -8.35
CA VAL A 32 -6.77 15.67 -8.65
C VAL A 32 -6.59 16.96 -7.86
N ILE A 33 -5.49 17.09 -7.14
CA ILE A 33 -5.13 18.28 -6.39
C ILE A 33 -4.00 18.98 -7.11
N VAL A 34 -4.20 20.26 -7.45
CA VAL A 34 -3.17 21.10 -8.08
C VAL A 34 -2.75 22.17 -7.09
N ALA A 35 -1.44 22.26 -6.82
CA ALA A 35 -0.84 23.35 -6.07
C ALA A 35 0.07 24.14 -7.02
N HIS A 36 -0.25 25.42 -7.25
CA HIS A 36 0.36 26.26 -8.25
C HIS A 36 1.41 27.19 -7.63
N VAL A 37 2.59 27.21 -8.25
CA VAL A 37 3.68 28.15 -7.95
C VAL A 37 3.85 29.16 -9.08
N GLY A 38 3.84 28.71 -10.34
CA GLY A 38 4.01 29.53 -11.52
C GLY A 38 4.00 28.70 -12.80
N TYR A 39 3.59 29.31 -13.91
CA TYR A 39 3.45 28.64 -15.21
C TYR A 39 4.80 28.24 -15.83
N ASP A 40 5.87 28.95 -15.49
CA ASP A 40 7.24 28.73 -15.95
C ASP A 40 8.01 27.71 -15.07
N ARG A 41 7.39 27.22 -13.98
CA ARG A 41 8.01 26.30 -13.04
C ARG A 41 7.87 24.86 -13.48
N PRO A 42 8.83 23.99 -13.10
CA PRO A 42 8.65 22.55 -13.29
C PRO A 42 7.39 22.03 -12.59
N THR A 43 6.87 20.91 -13.04
CA THR A 43 5.68 20.29 -12.45
C THR A 43 6.04 18.94 -11.85
N LEU A 44 5.69 18.75 -10.60
CA LEU A 44 5.80 17.49 -9.88
C LEU A 44 4.45 16.76 -9.93
N MET A 45 4.37 15.68 -10.68
CA MET A 45 3.23 14.76 -10.64
C MET A 45 3.45 13.76 -9.50
N VAL A 46 2.60 13.83 -8.49
CA VAL A 46 2.57 12.84 -7.40
C VAL A 46 1.63 11.72 -7.79
N THR A 47 2.20 10.58 -8.12
CA THR A 47 1.45 9.38 -8.49
C THR A 47 1.10 8.63 -7.21
N GLU A 48 -0.07 8.91 -6.66
CA GLU A 48 -0.53 8.20 -5.47
C GLU A 48 -0.75 6.71 -5.78
N GLY A 49 -0.42 5.87 -4.82
CA GLY A 49 -0.78 4.45 -4.90
C GLY A 49 -2.15 4.16 -4.28
N TYR A 50 -2.66 5.14 -3.53
CA TYR A 50 -3.85 5.07 -2.68
C TYR A 50 -4.68 6.35 -2.83
N GLY A 51 -5.37 6.75 -1.76
CA GLY A 51 -6.10 8.02 -1.72
C GLY A 51 -5.17 9.22 -1.55
N ALA A 52 -5.56 10.36 -2.13
CA ALA A 52 -4.82 11.62 -2.07
C ALA A 52 -5.33 12.58 -0.98
N ALA A 53 -5.96 12.08 0.08
CA ALA A 53 -6.52 12.94 1.14
C ALA A 53 -5.46 13.83 1.83
N ARG A 54 -4.22 13.33 1.96
CA ARG A 54 -3.09 14.10 2.52
C ARG A 54 -2.83 15.38 1.73
N SER A 55 -2.98 15.33 0.42
CA SER A 55 -2.73 16.47 -0.47
C SER A 55 -3.73 17.61 -0.30
N LEU A 56 -4.87 17.39 0.38
CA LEU A 56 -5.84 18.43 0.71
C LEU A 56 -5.38 19.34 1.85
N ASN A 57 -4.44 18.91 2.68
CA ASN A 57 -3.96 19.68 3.83
C ASN A 57 -3.34 21.01 3.37
N PRO A 58 -3.68 22.16 3.99
CA PRO A 58 -3.10 23.47 3.64
C PRO A 58 -1.58 23.52 3.69
N GLY A 59 -0.95 22.78 4.60
CA GLY A 59 0.50 22.68 4.75
C GLY A 59 1.16 21.55 3.93
N TYR A 60 0.41 20.89 3.03
CA TYR A 60 0.96 19.79 2.23
C TYR A 60 2.02 20.28 1.25
N TYR A 61 3.12 19.52 1.19
CA TYR A 61 4.18 19.64 0.20
C TYR A 61 4.86 18.29 -0.01
N GLU A 62 5.64 18.17 -1.07
CA GLU A 62 6.57 17.08 -1.30
C GLU A 62 8.02 17.58 -1.22
N GLU A 63 8.96 16.74 -0.80
CA GLU A 63 10.37 17.08 -0.70
C GLU A 63 10.89 17.71 -2.01
N LEU A 64 10.65 17.04 -3.14
CA LEU A 64 11.07 17.50 -4.45
C LEU A 64 10.41 18.82 -4.84
N SER A 65 9.19 19.10 -4.37
CA SER A 65 8.53 20.40 -4.65
C SER A 65 9.24 21.56 -3.96
N LYS A 66 9.77 21.35 -2.77
CA LYS A 66 10.60 22.35 -2.07
C LYS A 66 11.97 22.51 -2.71
N LEU A 67 12.63 21.40 -3.04
CA LEU A 67 13.97 21.42 -3.61
C LEU A 67 14.01 22.13 -4.97
N PHE A 68 13.01 21.93 -5.80
CA PHE A 68 12.98 22.44 -7.18
C PHE A 68 11.95 23.54 -7.40
N ASN A 69 11.25 23.99 -6.38
CA ASN A 69 10.22 25.01 -6.45
C ASN A 69 9.20 24.70 -7.58
N THR A 70 8.58 23.51 -7.51
CA THR A 70 7.67 23.02 -8.56
C THR A 70 6.22 23.29 -8.25
N ASN A 71 5.37 23.33 -9.28
CA ASN A 71 3.95 23.04 -9.13
C ASN A 71 3.77 21.59 -8.67
N ILE A 72 2.64 21.27 -8.04
CA ILE A 72 2.26 19.88 -7.70
C ILE A 72 0.94 19.54 -8.39
N ILE A 73 0.89 18.35 -9.00
CA ILE A 73 -0.32 17.69 -9.44
C ILE A 73 -0.38 16.32 -8.73
N ALA A 74 -1.14 16.24 -7.64
CA ALA A 74 -1.32 15.00 -6.89
C ALA A 74 -2.58 14.30 -7.40
N VAL A 75 -2.41 13.06 -7.87
CA VAL A 75 -3.46 12.27 -8.52
C VAL A 75 -3.88 11.14 -7.61
N GLU A 76 -5.12 11.18 -7.12
CA GLU A 76 -5.71 10.06 -6.39
C GLU A 76 -5.81 8.84 -7.29
N HIS A 77 -5.31 7.69 -6.81
CA HIS A 77 -5.35 6.47 -7.61
C HIS A 77 -6.81 6.02 -7.84
N ARG A 78 -7.13 5.51 -9.05
CA ARG A 78 -8.44 4.90 -9.30
C ARG A 78 -8.75 3.82 -8.27
N TYR A 79 -10.03 3.66 -7.91
CA TYR A 79 -10.57 2.76 -6.87
C TYR A 79 -10.20 3.10 -5.43
N PHE A 80 -9.69 4.31 -5.18
CA PHE A 80 -9.49 4.82 -3.82
C PHE A 80 -10.37 6.02 -3.52
N LEU A 81 -10.88 6.07 -2.31
CA LEU A 81 -11.71 7.15 -1.77
C LEU A 81 -12.74 7.65 -2.79
N GLU A 82 -12.67 8.94 -3.15
CA GLU A 82 -13.62 9.59 -4.06
C GLU A 82 -13.37 9.24 -5.54
N SER A 83 -12.24 8.64 -5.86
CA SER A 83 -11.89 8.16 -7.21
C SER A 83 -12.31 6.70 -7.44
N THR A 84 -13.25 6.20 -6.62
CA THR A 84 -13.81 4.86 -6.80
C THR A 84 -15.00 4.89 -7.77
N PRO A 85 -14.93 4.13 -8.90
CA PRO A 85 -16.07 4.01 -9.83
C PRO A 85 -17.32 3.43 -9.18
N LYS A 86 -18.48 3.83 -9.68
CA LYS A 86 -19.78 3.29 -9.24
C LYS A 86 -20.61 2.93 -10.49
N PRO A 87 -21.01 1.66 -10.69
CA PRO A 87 -20.69 0.49 -9.83
C PRO A 87 -19.19 0.16 -9.84
N LYS A 88 -18.74 -0.55 -8.79
CA LYS A 88 -17.36 -0.97 -8.63
C LYS A 88 -17.15 -2.30 -9.38
N ASP A 89 -16.54 -2.24 -10.54
CA ASP A 89 -16.18 -3.41 -11.34
C ASP A 89 -14.67 -3.57 -11.36
N TRP A 90 -14.17 -4.57 -10.67
CA TRP A 90 -12.75 -4.79 -10.45
C TRP A 90 -11.93 -5.03 -11.72
N LYS A 91 -12.54 -5.44 -12.84
CA LYS A 91 -11.83 -5.72 -14.09
C LYS A 91 -11.09 -4.51 -14.67
N TYR A 92 -11.54 -3.29 -14.33
CA TYR A 92 -10.92 -2.05 -14.81
C TYR A 92 -9.82 -1.52 -13.89
N LEU A 93 -9.59 -2.16 -12.74
CA LEU A 93 -8.46 -1.84 -11.86
C LEU A 93 -7.21 -2.56 -12.37
N THR A 94 -6.56 -1.98 -13.37
CA THR A 94 -5.34 -2.50 -13.99
C THR A 94 -4.21 -1.47 -13.96
N ALA A 95 -2.97 -1.92 -14.05
CA ALA A 95 -1.79 -1.07 -14.17
C ALA A 95 -1.86 -0.19 -15.41
N TRP A 96 -2.29 -0.76 -16.55
CA TRP A 96 -2.51 -0.03 -17.78
C TRP A 96 -3.50 1.12 -17.63
N ASN A 97 -4.71 0.86 -17.13
CA ASN A 97 -5.71 1.90 -16.92
C ASN A 97 -5.24 2.98 -15.94
N SER A 98 -4.50 2.59 -14.89
CA SER A 98 -3.92 3.53 -13.92
C SER A 98 -2.87 4.44 -14.56
N ALA A 99 -2.01 3.90 -15.42
CA ALA A 99 -1.03 4.68 -16.17
C ALA A 99 -1.69 5.61 -17.21
N ARG A 100 -2.75 5.14 -17.88
CA ARG A 100 -3.55 5.94 -18.81
C ARG A 100 -4.25 7.11 -18.15
N ASP A 101 -4.70 6.96 -16.89
CA ASP A 101 -5.24 8.08 -16.11
C ASP A 101 -4.21 9.20 -15.95
N LEU A 102 -2.98 8.85 -15.59
CA LEU A 102 -1.88 9.79 -15.41
C LEU A 102 -1.51 10.48 -16.72
N HIS A 103 -1.45 9.70 -17.81
CA HIS A 103 -1.23 10.21 -19.15
C HIS A 103 -2.28 11.25 -19.56
N ALA A 104 -3.56 10.95 -19.37
CA ALA A 104 -4.65 11.87 -19.69
C ALA A 104 -4.57 13.18 -18.90
N ILE A 105 -4.19 13.11 -17.62
CA ILE A 105 -3.97 14.30 -16.78
C ILE A 105 -2.76 15.08 -17.28
N ARG A 106 -1.64 14.39 -17.58
CA ARG A 106 -0.44 15.04 -18.11
C ARG A 106 -0.74 15.78 -19.42
N GLU A 107 -1.46 15.18 -20.34
CA GLU A 107 -1.84 15.82 -21.61
C GLU A 107 -2.77 17.03 -21.41
N ALA A 108 -3.72 16.97 -20.47
CA ALA A 108 -4.61 18.10 -20.14
C ALA A 108 -3.85 19.31 -19.58
N PHE A 109 -2.76 19.06 -18.85
CA PHE A 109 -1.96 20.14 -18.24
C PHE A 109 -0.73 20.56 -19.07
N ARG A 110 -0.44 19.89 -20.16
CA ARG A 110 0.76 20.11 -20.98
C ARG A 110 0.91 21.55 -21.46
N SER A 111 -0.18 22.16 -21.90
CA SER A 111 -0.17 23.55 -22.39
C SER A 111 -0.15 24.57 -21.26
N ILE A 112 -0.64 24.19 -20.07
CA ILE A 112 -0.68 25.08 -18.88
C ILE A 112 0.71 25.10 -18.23
N TYR A 113 1.38 23.93 -18.14
CA TYR A 113 2.71 23.78 -17.57
C TYR A 113 3.68 23.18 -18.62
N PRO A 114 4.23 24.04 -19.50
CA PRO A 114 5.09 23.57 -20.60
C PRO A 114 6.51 23.19 -20.15
N GLY A 115 6.88 23.43 -18.90
CA GLY A 115 8.20 23.14 -18.33
C GLY A 115 8.46 21.66 -18.14
N LYS A 116 9.54 21.36 -17.41
CA LYS A 116 9.94 19.97 -17.08
C LYS A 116 8.94 19.30 -16.14
N TRP A 117 8.74 18.00 -16.34
CA TRP A 117 7.86 17.17 -15.52
C TRP A 117 8.65 16.11 -14.76
N ILE A 118 8.34 16.01 -13.46
CA ILE A 118 8.90 15.01 -12.55
C ILE A 118 7.74 14.17 -12.05
N ALA A 119 7.83 12.84 -12.15
CA ALA A 119 6.90 11.93 -11.50
C ALA A 119 7.53 11.36 -10.22
N THR A 120 6.76 11.33 -9.15
CA THR A 120 7.18 10.77 -7.87
C THR A 120 6.04 10.09 -7.14
N GLY A 121 6.38 9.16 -6.26
CA GLY A 121 5.46 8.50 -5.37
C GLY A 121 6.21 7.63 -4.36
N ILE A 122 5.54 7.27 -3.28
CA ILE A 122 6.11 6.48 -2.19
C ILE A 122 5.44 5.10 -2.16
N SER A 123 6.24 4.03 -1.97
CA SER A 123 5.75 2.65 -1.87
C SER A 123 4.93 2.27 -3.12
N LYS A 124 3.67 1.88 -3.00
CA LYS A 124 2.77 1.65 -4.16
C LYS A 124 2.68 2.87 -5.07
N GLY A 125 2.74 4.10 -4.54
CA GLY A 125 2.82 5.31 -5.37
C GLY A 125 4.10 5.36 -6.21
N GLY A 126 5.24 4.95 -5.65
CA GLY A 126 6.48 4.78 -6.38
C GLY A 126 6.39 3.69 -7.46
N GLN A 127 5.72 2.58 -7.17
CA GLN A 127 5.43 1.54 -8.15
C GLN A 127 4.55 2.07 -9.28
N THR A 128 3.53 2.88 -8.96
CA THR A 128 2.68 3.56 -9.95
C THR A 128 3.52 4.50 -10.85
N ALA A 129 4.50 5.24 -10.27
CA ALA A 129 5.41 6.08 -11.04
C ALA A 129 6.28 5.28 -12.02
N MET A 130 6.79 4.12 -11.59
CA MET A 130 7.56 3.22 -12.46
C MET A 130 6.71 2.68 -13.62
N LEU A 131 5.51 2.19 -13.32
CA LEU A 131 4.57 1.71 -14.34
C LEU A 131 4.20 2.82 -15.32
N TYR A 132 3.92 4.02 -14.83
CA TYR A 132 3.63 5.17 -15.68
C TYR A 132 4.80 5.47 -16.61
N ARG A 133 6.02 5.52 -16.10
CA ARG A 133 7.23 5.71 -16.92
C ARG A 133 7.42 4.61 -17.97
N THR A 134 7.08 3.38 -17.63
CA THR A 134 7.22 2.24 -18.55
C THR A 134 6.24 2.32 -19.72
N TYR A 135 4.97 2.64 -19.42
CA TYR A 135 3.93 2.75 -20.45
C TYR A 135 4.01 4.04 -21.27
N PHE A 136 4.46 5.15 -20.65
CA PHE A 136 4.54 6.48 -21.28
C PHE A 136 5.91 7.12 -21.03
N PRO A 137 6.95 6.61 -21.70
CA PRO A 137 8.34 7.03 -21.46
C PRO A 137 8.61 8.50 -21.78
N ASP A 138 7.83 9.11 -22.68
CA ASP A 138 8.04 10.48 -23.15
C ASP A 138 7.21 11.54 -22.39
N ASP A 139 6.32 11.12 -21.49
CA ASP A 139 5.46 12.05 -20.74
C ASP A 139 6.22 12.80 -19.63
N ILE A 140 7.24 12.17 -19.07
CA ILE A 140 7.93 12.61 -17.86
C ILE A 140 9.43 12.69 -18.11
N ASP A 141 10.06 13.81 -17.77
CA ASP A 141 11.52 13.97 -17.91
C ASP A 141 12.28 13.16 -16.86
N ILE A 142 11.81 13.16 -15.59
CA ILE A 142 12.48 12.52 -14.45
C ILE A 142 11.47 11.73 -13.64
N THR A 143 11.82 10.49 -13.29
CA THR A 143 11.00 9.66 -12.38
C THR A 143 11.79 9.33 -11.12
N VAL A 144 11.22 9.64 -9.96
CA VAL A 144 11.84 9.43 -8.64
C VAL A 144 10.90 8.56 -7.78
N PRO A 145 10.99 7.22 -7.90
CA PRO A 145 10.15 6.31 -7.12
C PRO A 145 10.79 6.04 -5.75
N TYR A 146 10.19 6.54 -4.68
CA TYR A 146 10.66 6.27 -3.31
C TYR A 146 10.19 4.90 -2.82
N VAL A 147 11.12 4.08 -2.37
CA VAL A 147 10.87 2.74 -1.78
C VAL A 147 9.83 1.93 -2.54
N ALA A 148 9.89 1.98 -3.86
CA ALA A 148 8.93 1.36 -4.75
C ALA A 148 9.14 -0.15 -4.81
N PRO A 149 8.15 -0.98 -4.46
CA PRO A 149 8.28 -2.43 -4.58
C PRO A 149 8.28 -2.85 -6.06
N LEU A 150 9.07 -3.86 -6.37
CA LEU A 150 9.07 -4.54 -7.66
C LEU A 150 8.99 -6.05 -7.41
N CYS A 151 7.79 -6.59 -7.35
CA CYS A 151 7.53 -8.00 -7.15
C CYS A 151 7.36 -8.70 -8.51
N ARG A 152 7.75 -9.99 -8.55
CA ARG A 152 7.70 -10.83 -9.76
C ARG A 152 6.59 -11.88 -9.71
N SER A 153 5.90 -11.98 -8.59
CA SER A 153 4.78 -12.90 -8.39
C SER A 153 3.93 -12.46 -7.21
N VAL A 154 2.77 -13.08 -7.04
CA VAL A 154 1.87 -12.82 -5.90
C VAL A 154 2.56 -13.04 -4.55
N GLU A 155 3.51 -13.99 -4.50
CA GLU A 155 4.31 -14.30 -3.31
C GLU A 155 5.78 -14.32 -3.72
N ASP A 156 6.36 -13.10 -3.84
CA ASP A 156 7.76 -12.96 -4.24
C ASP A 156 8.68 -13.41 -3.11
N GLY A 157 9.39 -14.52 -3.32
CA GLY A 157 10.26 -15.16 -2.34
C GLY A 157 11.54 -14.40 -1.99
N ARG A 158 11.80 -13.22 -2.57
CA ARG A 158 13.02 -12.44 -2.29
C ARG A 158 12.93 -11.66 -0.96
N HIS A 159 11.75 -11.49 -0.40
CA HIS A 159 11.57 -10.78 0.86
C HIS A 159 12.12 -11.56 2.06
N GLU A 160 11.88 -12.86 2.11
CA GLU A 160 12.36 -13.72 3.20
C GLU A 160 13.89 -13.74 3.35
N PRO A 161 14.70 -13.90 2.28
CA PRO A 161 16.14 -13.76 2.36
C PRO A 161 16.60 -12.41 2.90
N PHE A 162 15.89 -11.31 2.53
CA PHE A 162 16.17 -9.99 3.07
C PHE A 162 15.96 -9.95 4.59
N LEU A 163 14.84 -10.46 5.09
CA LEU A 163 14.55 -10.51 6.53
C LEU A 163 15.60 -11.30 7.32
N ARG A 164 16.25 -12.29 6.69
CA ARG A 164 17.35 -13.07 7.29
C ARG A 164 18.68 -12.35 7.32
N THR A 165 18.81 -11.22 6.62
CA THR A 165 20.07 -10.47 6.49
C THR A 165 19.98 -9.02 6.97
N VAL A 166 18.79 -8.48 7.19
CA VAL A 166 18.58 -7.12 7.66
C VAL A 166 19.12 -6.93 9.07
N ALA A 167 19.69 -5.76 9.38
CA ALA A 167 20.23 -5.37 10.68
C ALA A 167 21.29 -6.34 11.25
N MET A 168 21.49 -6.34 12.57
CA MET A 168 22.47 -7.23 13.24
C MET A 168 21.84 -8.60 13.54
N PRO A 169 22.64 -9.68 13.63
CA PRO A 169 22.15 -11.03 13.97
C PRO A 169 21.32 -11.06 15.27
N ASP A 170 21.80 -10.38 16.32
CA ASP A 170 21.12 -10.34 17.63
C ASP A 170 19.75 -9.63 17.54
N ASP A 171 19.64 -8.61 16.68
CA ASP A 171 18.35 -7.92 16.44
C ASP A 171 17.36 -8.84 15.78
N ARG A 172 17.80 -9.61 14.77
CA ARG A 172 16.93 -10.60 14.09
C ARG A 172 16.51 -11.70 15.02
N GLN A 173 17.43 -12.21 15.83
CA GLN A 173 17.13 -13.24 16.82
C GLN A 173 16.07 -12.75 17.81
N LYS A 174 16.19 -11.53 18.29
CA LYS A 174 15.21 -10.94 19.21
C LYS A 174 13.81 -10.82 18.59
N VAL A 175 13.72 -10.51 17.29
CA VAL A 175 12.45 -10.48 16.55
C VAL A 175 11.85 -11.88 16.47
N GLU A 176 12.65 -12.88 16.11
CA GLU A 176 12.21 -14.28 16.00
C GLU A 176 11.81 -14.85 17.36
N ASP A 177 12.60 -14.59 18.42
CA ASP A 177 12.29 -15.01 19.79
C ASP A 177 10.94 -14.43 20.27
N PHE A 178 10.64 -13.18 19.95
CA PHE A 178 9.35 -12.58 20.26
C PHE A 178 8.21 -13.27 19.51
N GLN A 179 8.34 -13.49 18.19
CA GLN A 179 7.34 -14.21 17.38
C GLN A 179 7.11 -15.61 17.93
N MET A 180 8.18 -16.30 18.26
CA MET A 180 8.13 -17.65 18.84
C MET A 180 7.41 -17.66 20.20
N GLU A 181 7.72 -16.69 21.06
CA GLU A 181 7.12 -16.61 22.40
C GLU A 181 5.62 -16.34 22.34
N VAL A 182 5.16 -15.41 21.50
CA VAL A 182 3.72 -15.14 21.38
C VAL A 182 2.98 -16.34 20.75
N LEU A 183 3.62 -17.12 19.90
CA LEU A 183 3.04 -18.38 19.38
C LEU A 183 2.98 -19.45 20.46
N LYS A 184 4.03 -19.67 21.26
CA LYS A 184 4.04 -20.61 22.39
C LYS A 184 2.95 -20.28 23.41
N ARG A 185 2.72 -19.00 23.66
CA ARG A 185 1.66 -18.53 24.58
C ARG A 185 0.30 -18.33 23.91
N LYS A 186 0.11 -18.84 22.71
CA LYS A 186 -1.13 -18.66 21.93
C LYS A 186 -2.39 -18.97 22.74
N ALA A 187 -2.39 -20.04 23.54
CA ALA A 187 -3.53 -20.42 24.35
C ALA A 187 -3.95 -19.33 25.36
N ALA A 188 -2.99 -18.59 25.92
CA ALA A 188 -3.23 -17.49 26.85
C ALA A 188 -3.56 -16.17 26.11
N LEU A 189 -2.93 -15.91 24.97
CA LEU A 189 -3.06 -14.63 24.23
C LEU A 189 -4.30 -14.58 23.32
N LEU A 190 -4.75 -15.71 22.80
CA LEU A 190 -5.87 -15.80 21.86
C LEU A 190 -7.21 -15.24 22.40
N PRO A 191 -7.58 -15.43 23.68
CA PRO A 191 -8.76 -14.78 24.26
C PRO A 191 -8.68 -13.24 24.21
N HIS A 192 -7.52 -12.67 24.47
CA HIS A 192 -7.27 -11.22 24.35
C HIS A 192 -7.38 -10.75 22.90
N PHE A 193 -6.83 -11.51 21.96
CA PHE A 193 -6.91 -11.24 20.54
C PHE A 193 -8.36 -11.29 20.00
N LYS A 194 -9.13 -12.30 20.37
CA LYS A 194 -10.56 -12.40 20.04
C LYS A 194 -11.35 -11.21 20.56
N LYS A 195 -11.11 -10.81 21.82
CA LYS A 195 -11.72 -9.63 22.43
C LYS A 195 -11.34 -8.35 21.69
N TYR A 196 -10.05 -8.18 21.36
CA TYR A 196 -9.55 -7.03 20.61
C TYR A 196 -10.25 -6.89 19.24
N CYS A 197 -10.35 -7.99 18.49
CA CYS A 197 -11.01 -8.02 17.18
C CYS A 197 -12.52 -7.74 17.30
N SER A 198 -13.20 -8.33 18.29
CA SER A 198 -14.63 -8.16 18.52
C SER A 198 -14.98 -6.71 18.89
N VAL A 199 -14.25 -6.08 19.80
CA VAL A 199 -14.48 -4.68 20.22
C VAL A 199 -14.32 -3.72 19.03
N ARG A 200 -13.38 -4.02 18.13
CA ARG A 200 -13.13 -3.24 16.90
C ARG A 200 -14.00 -3.65 15.71
N LYS A 201 -14.87 -4.63 15.90
CA LYS A 201 -15.76 -5.16 14.86
C LYS A 201 -15.02 -5.60 13.60
N LEU A 202 -13.81 -6.14 13.75
CA LEU A 202 -13.02 -6.62 12.64
C LEU A 202 -13.65 -7.90 12.08
N GLN A 203 -13.79 -7.98 10.77
CA GLN A 203 -14.35 -9.13 10.07
C GLN A 203 -13.30 -9.72 9.13
N PHE A 204 -13.15 -11.04 9.17
CA PHE A 204 -12.15 -11.78 8.43
C PHE A 204 -12.80 -12.84 7.54
N ARG A 205 -12.07 -13.34 6.55
CA ARG A 205 -12.47 -14.48 5.71
C ARG A 205 -12.00 -15.82 6.28
N ALA A 206 -11.14 -15.81 7.29
CA ALA A 206 -10.62 -16.98 7.96
C ALA A 206 -10.97 -16.98 9.46
N PRO A 207 -10.85 -18.12 10.15
CA PRO A 207 -10.98 -18.19 11.59
C PRO A 207 -10.04 -17.20 12.30
N VAL A 208 -10.45 -16.67 13.45
CA VAL A 208 -9.66 -15.68 14.20
C VAL A 208 -8.33 -16.28 14.68
N GLU A 209 -8.27 -17.59 14.92
CA GLU A 209 -7.04 -18.32 15.21
C GLU A 209 -6.01 -18.25 14.08
N ASP A 210 -6.45 -18.37 12.85
CA ASP A 210 -5.60 -18.26 11.66
C ASP A 210 -5.11 -16.82 11.48
N ILE A 211 -6.00 -15.85 11.74
CA ILE A 211 -5.63 -14.42 11.70
C ILE A 211 -4.59 -14.08 12.77
N TYR A 212 -4.65 -14.74 13.95
CA TYR A 212 -3.60 -14.61 14.95
C TYR A 212 -2.25 -15.05 14.39
N ASP A 213 -2.19 -16.22 13.74
CA ASP A 213 -0.98 -16.72 13.12
C ASP A 213 -0.42 -15.75 12.06
N TYR A 214 -1.29 -15.28 11.16
CA TYR A 214 -0.89 -14.26 10.18
C TYR A 214 -0.42 -12.95 10.81
N THR A 215 -1.04 -12.53 11.91
CA THR A 215 -0.61 -11.34 12.67
C THR A 215 0.81 -11.52 13.21
N VAL A 216 1.14 -12.72 13.69
CA VAL A 216 2.50 -13.03 14.17
C VAL A 216 3.50 -13.13 13.01
N LEU A 217 3.11 -13.74 11.89
CA LEU A 217 3.97 -13.85 10.70
C LEU A 217 4.27 -12.46 10.09
N GLU A 218 3.30 -11.56 10.09
CA GLU A 218 3.45 -10.17 9.61
C GLU A 218 4.34 -9.32 10.51
N TYR A 219 4.55 -9.72 11.77
CA TYR A 219 5.25 -8.89 12.76
C TYR A 219 6.65 -8.44 12.31
N SER A 220 7.46 -9.34 11.77
CA SER A 220 8.81 -8.99 11.29
C SER A 220 8.79 -8.03 10.11
N PHE A 221 7.86 -8.20 9.16
CA PHE A 221 7.68 -7.29 8.03
C PHE A 221 7.31 -5.88 8.52
N SER A 222 6.29 -5.79 9.35
CA SER A 222 5.82 -4.52 9.90
C SER A 222 6.87 -3.82 10.77
N LEU A 223 7.60 -4.56 11.62
CA LEU A 223 8.63 -3.99 12.49
C LEU A 223 9.73 -3.31 11.67
N TRP A 224 10.27 -4.01 10.68
CA TRP A 224 11.35 -3.48 9.85
C TRP A 224 10.86 -2.38 8.91
N GLN A 225 9.69 -2.52 8.30
CA GLN A 225 9.11 -1.51 7.41
C GLN A 225 8.91 -0.17 8.11
N TRP A 226 8.41 -0.19 9.34
CA TRP A 226 8.13 1.03 10.10
C TRP A 226 9.32 1.53 10.91
N GLY A 227 10.47 0.86 10.83
CA GLY A 227 11.68 1.24 11.55
C GLY A 227 11.51 1.25 13.06
N ILE A 228 10.74 0.30 13.59
CA ILE A 228 10.53 0.21 15.03
C ILE A 228 11.81 -0.27 15.70
N PRO A 229 12.36 0.47 16.69
CA PRO A 229 13.58 0.07 17.37
C PRO A 229 13.44 -1.30 18.04
N VAL A 230 14.36 -2.22 17.77
CA VAL A 230 14.37 -3.57 18.36
C VAL A 230 14.48 -3.51 19.91
N SER A 231 15.04 -2.42 20.46
CA SER A 231 15.05 -2.17 21.89
C SER A 231 13.67 -2.03 22.54
N ARG A 232 12.62 -1.78 21.74
CA ARG A 232 11.22 -1.69 22.22
C ARG A 232 10.53 -3.05 22.31
N ILE A 233 11.12 -4.12 21.77
CA ILE A 233 10.56 -5.46 21.86
C ILE A 233 10.62 -5.89 23.33
N PRO A 234 9.46 -6.30 23.94
CA PRO A 234 9.44 -6.78 25.32
C PRO A 234 10.31 -8.03 25.48
N SER A 235 10.80 -8.24 26.70
CA SER A 235 11.47 -9.50 27.05
C SER A 235 10.49 -10.67 26.86
N VAL A 236 11.01 -11.83 26.48
CA VAL A 236 10.24 -13.08 26.42
C VAL A 236 9.64 -13.47 27.78
N SER A 237 10.17 -12.96 28.89
CA SER A 237 9.61 -13.11 30.24
C SER A 237 8.57 -12.05 30.63
N ALA A 238 8.25 -11.12 29.74
CA ALA A 238 7.21 -10.11 29.99
C ALA A 238 5.83 -10.75 30.20
N SER A 239 4.90 -10.01 30.77
CA SER A 239 3.54 -10.48 30.98
C SER A 239 2.82 -10.71 29.66
N ASP A 240 1.82 -11.59 29.65
CA ASP A 240 0.98 -11.83 28.46
C ASP A 240 0.35 -10.55 27.92
N LYS A 241 -0.02 -9.63 28.82
CA LYS A 241 -0.57 -8.33 28.42
C LYS A 241 0.45 -7.48 27.65
N GLU A 242 1.68 -7.39 28.13
CA GLU A 242 2.74 -6.60 27.48
C GLU A 242 3.09 -7.18 26.13
N LEU A 243 3.22 -8.51 26.03
CA LEU A 243 3.47 -9.20 24.76
C LEU A 243 2.34 -8.96 23.76
N PHE A 244 1.10 -9.11 24.22
CA PHE A 244 -0.09 -8.90 23.38
C PHE A 244 -0.20 -7.45 22.88
N ASP A 245 -0.08 -6.48 23.80
CA ASP A 245 -0.19 -5.06 23.45
C ASP A 245 0.89 -4.66 22.43
N HIS A 246 2.11 -5.16 22.60
CA HIS A 246 3.19 -4.92 21.67
C HIS A 246 2.92 -5.58 20.31
N LEU A 247 2.48 -6.83 20.26
CA LEU A 247 2.16 -7.53 19.01
C LEU A 247 1.15 -6.72 18.17
N VAL A 248 0.01 -6.36 18.77
CA VAL A 248 -1.06 -5.66 18.02
C VAL A 248 -0.74 -4.20 17.71
N ALA A 249 0.22 -3.60 18.42
CA ALA A 249 0.72 -2.26 18.11
C ALA A 249 1.63 -2.25 16.89
N ILE A 250 2.37 -3.33 16.64
CA ILE A 250 3.29 -3.46 15.51
C ILE A 250 2.60 -4.08 14.30
N SER A 251 1.91 -5.21 14.50
CA SER A 251 1.21 -5.96 13.47
C SER A 251 -0.28 -6.03 13.81
N ALA A 252 -1.04 -5.03 13.36
CA ALA A 252 -2.46 -4.96 13.70
C ALA A 252 -3.28 -5.95 12.87
N PRO A 253 -4.19 -6.74 13.49
CA PRO A 253 -5.05 -7.69 12.77
C PRO A 253 -6.00 -7.00 11.77
N SER A 254 -6.25 -5.69 11.89
CA SER A 254 -6.99 -4.91 10.90
C SER A 254 -6.37 -4.92 9.51
N TYR A 255 -5.12 -5.33 9.38
CA TYR A 255 -4.47 -5.55 8.09
C TYR A 255 -5.14 -6.68 7.28
N PHE A 256 -5.66 -7.70 7.96
CA PHE A 256 -6.25 -8.91 7.35
C PHE A 256 -7.78 -8.89 7.25
N VAL A 257 -8.42 -7.72 7.40
CA VAL A 257 -9.89 -7.62 7.29
C VAL A 257 -10.35 -7.91 5.86
N LYS A 258 -11.50 -8.57 5.73
CA LYS A 258 -12.08 -8.98 4.44
C LYS A 258 -12.40 -7.81 3.49
N GLU A 259 -12.64 -6.62 4.06
CA GLU A 259 -12.87 -5.37 3.34
C GLU A 259 -12.26 -4.22 4.14
N GLY A 260 -11.33 -3.51 3.54
CA GLY A 260 -10.61 -2.42 4.18
C GLY A 260 -10.20 -1.34 3.18
N SER A 261 -9.59 -0.29 3.67
CA SER A 261 -9.07 0.81 2.85
C SER A 261 -8.04 0.36 1.79
N ASN A 262 -7.39 -0.78 2.02
CA ASN A 262 -6.35 -1.31 1.14
C ASN A 262 -6.84 -2.44 0.21
N THR A 263 -8.12 -2.82 0.25
CA THR A 263 -8.65 -3.91 -0.60
C THR A 263 -8.34 -3.68 -2.08
N SER A 264 -8.48 -2.46 -2.58
CA SER A 264 -8.14 -2.13 -3.98
C SER A 264 -6.67 -2.33 -4.30
N PHE A 265 -5.77 -2.07 -3.35
CA PHE A 265 -4.35 -2.41 -3.51
C PHE A 265 -4.15 -3.91 -3.59
N PHE A 266 -4.75 -4.69 -2.70
CA PHE A 266 -4.58 -6.14 -2.68
C PHE A 266 -5.15 -6.82 -3.93
N VAL A 267 -6.26 -6.31 -4.47
CA VAL A 267 -6.80 -6.76 -5.77
C VAL A 267 -5.77 -6.52 -6.88
N GLN A 268 -5.17 -5.34 -6.93
CA GLN A 268 -4.15 -5.03 -7.94
C GLN A 268 -2.86 -5.82 -7.71
N ALA A 269 -2.45 -6.03 -6.45
CA ALA A 269 -1.29 -6.85 -6.10
C ALA A 269 -1.48 -8.32 -6.51
N ALA A 270 -2.67 -8.89 -6.27
CA ALA A 270 -2.99 -10.26 -6.67
C ALA A 270 -3.12 -10.45 -8.19
N ARG A 271 -3.39 -9.37 -8.94
CA ARG A 271 -3.52 -9.39 -10.40
C ARG A 271 -2.20 -9.14 -11.12
N GLU A 272 -1.45 -8.10 -10.76
CA GLU A 272 -0.37 -7.58 -11.61
C GLU A 272 0.87 -7.14 -10.83
N LEU A 273 0.69 -6.58 -9.61
CA LEU A 273 1.80 -5.91 -8.94
C LEU A 273 2.67 -6.85 -8.13
N GLY A 274 2.12 -8.01 -7.76
CA GLY A 274 2.78 -8.94 -6.87
C GLY A 274 2.83 -8.47 -5.41
N TYR A 275 3.27 -9.36 -4.54
CA TYR A 275 3.39 -9.11 -3.11
C TYR A 275 4.41 -10.04 -2.46
N TYR A 276 4.49 -10.10 -1.14
CA TYR A 276 5.34 -11.04 -0.41
C TYR A 276 4.53 -12.20 0.16
N GLY A 277 5.22 -13.30 0.42
CA GLY A 277 4.70 -14.46 1.15
C GLY A 277 5.34 -14.58 2.52
N TYR A 278 4.89 -15.55 3.32
CA TYR A 278 5.45 -15.84 4.64
C TYR A 278 6.13 -17.21 4.68
N ASP A 279 7.34 -17.27 5.23
CA ASP A 279 8.00 -18.52 5.56
C ASP A 279 7.49 -19.07 6.91
N ILE A 280 6.60 -20.05 6.86
CA ILE A 280 6.02 -20.67 8.07
C ILE A 280 6.93 -21.71 8.72
N ARG A 281 8.02 -22.15 8.07
CA ARG A 281 8.86 -23.25 8.52
C ARG A 281 9.45 -23.08 9.93
N PRO A 282 9.94 -21.90 10.33
CA PRO A 282 10.47 -21.68 11.67
C PRO A 282 9.42 -21.84 12.78
N PHE A 283 8.15 -21.59 12.45
CA PHE A 283 7.05 -21.50 13.41
C PHE A 283 6.05 -22.65 13.32
N ARG A 284 6.25 -23.59 12.41
CA ARG A 284 5.25 -24.59 11.97
C ARG A 284 4.61 -25.39 13.12
N GLU A 285 5.38 -25.67 14.17
CA GLU A 285 4.91 -26.43 15.33
C GLU A 285 3.80 -25.70 16.13
N TYR A 286 3.81 -24.36 16.09
CA TYR A 286 2.91 -23.54 16.90
C TYR A 286 1.79 -22.88 16.10
N LEU A 287 1.80 -23.02 14.78
CA LEU A 287 0.77 -22.45 13.91
C LEU A 287 -0.45 -23.34 13.82
N SER A 288 -1.65 -22.76 13.75
CA SER A 288 -2.90 -23.43 13.39
C SER A 288 -2.98 -23.65 11.88
N ILE A 289 -2.42 -22.72 11.09
CA ILE A 289 -2.40 -22.82 9.64
C ILE A 289 -1.37 -23.86 9.15
N GLY A 290 -1.78 -24.70 8.21
CA GLY A 290 -0.88 -25.66 7.55
C GLY A 290 -0.05 -25.06 6.42
N THR A 291 -0.48 -23.92 5.87
CA THR A 291 0.18 -23.21 4.77
C THR A 291 -0.21 -21.74 4.76
N SER A 292 0.72 -20.88 4.39
CA SER A 292 0.47 -19.46 4.09
C SER A 292 0.24 -19.19 2.61
N LYS A 293 0.39 -20.22 1.75
CA LYS A 293 0.26 -20.05 0.30
C LYS A 293 -1.08 -19.45 -0.10
N ASP A 294 -1.05 -18.53 -1.06
CA ASP A 294 -2.20 -17.81 -1.59
C ASP A 294 -2.99 -17.00 -0.53
N TYR A 295 -2.34 -16.60 0.59
CA TYR A 295 -3.02 -15.89 1.66
C TYR A 295 -3.66 -14.59 1.18
N LEU A 296 -3.02 -13.88 0.27
CA LEU A 296 -3.54 -12.62 -0.28
C LEU A 296 -4.91 -12.83 -0.92
N ARG A 297 -5.05 -13.84 -1.78
CA ARG A 297 -6.31 -14.19 -2.44
C ARG A 297 -7.34 -14.71 -1.45
N ARG A 298 -6.93 -15.56 -0.52
CA ARG A 298 -7.83 -16.18 0.44
C ARG A 298 -8.38 -15.21 1.49
N LEU A 299 -7.61 -14.20 1.90
CA LEU A 299 -7.95 -13.37 3.05
C LEU A 299 -8.31 -11.92 2.68
N MET A 300 -7.65 -11.33 1.68
CA MET A 300 -7.54 -9.88 1.56
C MET A 300 -8.22 -9.28 0.32
N ILE A 301 -8.63 -10.10 -0.66
CA ILE A 301 -9.38 -9.66 -1.82
C ILE A 301 -10.82 -10.18 -1.78
N PRO A 302 -11.77 -9.59 -2.55
CA PRO A 302 -13.13 -10.08 -2.67
C PRO A 302 -13.17 -11.55 -3.09
N GLU A 303 -14.11 -12.31 -2.53
CA GLU A 303 -14.23 -13.76 -2.74
C GLU A 303 -14.48 -14.12 -4.22
N GLU A 304 -15.23 -13.29 -4.92
CA GLU A 304 -15.47 -13.44 -6.36
C GLU A 304 -14.21 -13.31 -7.23
N LEU A 305 -13.09 -12.87 -6.65
CA LEU A 305 -11.79 -12.74 -7.32
C LEU A 305 -10.76 -13.77 -6.84
N ALA A 306 -11.14 -14.71 -5.99
CA ALA A 306 -10.20 -15.67 -5.40
C ALA A 306 -9.43 -16.50 -6.45
N ASP A 307 -10.08 -16.80 -7.59
CA ASP A 307 -9.50 -17.57 -8.70
C ASP A 307 -8.81 -16.68 -9.76
N MET A 308 -8.62 -15.39 -9.47
CA MET A 308 -7.97 -14.45 -10.40
C MET A 308 -6.51 -14.86 -10.64
N GLU A 309 -6.13 -15.04 -11.89
CA GLU A 309 -4.75 -15.31 -12.29
C GLU A 309 -3.86 -14.08 -12.11
N PHE A 310 -2.57 -14.30 -11.92
CA PHE A 310 -1.56 -13.25 -11.92
C PHE A 310 -1.08 -13.01 -13.34
N ASP A 311 -1.12 -11.77 -13.78
CA ASP A 311 -0.63 -11.31 -15.09
C ASP A 311 0.83 -10.88 -14.91
N GLU A 312 1.78 -11.68 -15.44
CA GLU A 312 3.23 -11.48 -15.32
C GLU A 312 3.76 -10.34 -16.23
#